data_52a602548a3428bc70f38e45f6382873
#
_entry.id   52a602548a3428bc70f38e45f6382873
#
_cell.length_a   1.000
_cell.length_b   1.000
_cell.length_c   1.000
_cell.angle_alpha   90.00
_cell.angle_beta   90.00
_cell.angle_gamma   90.00
#
_symmetry.space_group_name_H-M   'P 1'
#
loop_
_entity.id
_entity.type
_entity.pdbx_description
1 polymer ?
#
loop_
_entity_poly.entity_id
_entity_poly.type
_entity_poly.pdbx_seq_one_letter_code
_entity_poly.pdbx_strand_id
1 'polypeptide(L)'
;MDDFVFSSNLLYENLQILKQTYPFLQIGSIGKSVLGKDIPFVRVGRGQKEVFYSASYHANEWITSILLLEFLYEYCAAIQNNSTIWNFYARRLFESVSIYIVPLVNPDGVDLVTGALPITSQSYKQAKKIADEYPTIPFPDGWKANIRGVDLNLQFPAGWKNAREIKYSQGFTRTLS
;
A
#
# COMPACT_ATOMS: atom_id res chain seq x y z
N MET A 1 -13.73 -20.83 11.54
CA MET A 1 -12.75 -20.31 10.55
C MET A 1 -12.48 -18.89 11.02
N ASP A 2 -11.29 -18.61 11.54
CA ASP A 2 -10.93 -17.23 11.85
C ASP A 2 -10.89 -16.48 10.53
N ASP A 3 -11.73 -15.46 10.40
CA ASP A 3 -11.78 -14.66 9.19
C ASP A 3 -10.42 -13.97 9.04
N PHE A 4 -9.72 -14.25 7.94
CA PHE A 4 -8.44 -13.60 7.63
C PHE A 4 -8.68 -12.11 7.44
N VAL A 5 -8.15 -11.29 8.36
CA VAL A 5 -8.20 -9.83 8.27
C VAL A 5 -6.82 -9.30 7.90
N PHE A 6 -6.70 -8.75 6.70
CA PHE A 6 -5.47 -8.06 6.30
C PHE A 6 -5.31 -6.76 7.11
N SER A 7 -4.09 -6.43 7.52
CA SER A 7 -3.78 -5.21 8.25
C SER A 7 -2.37 -4.72 7.96
N SER A 8 -2.10 -3.46 8.29
CA SER A 8 -0.74 -2.91 8.21
C SER A 8 0.23 -3.67 9.11
N ASN A 9 -0.20 -4.11 10.30
CA ASN A 9 0.62 -4.90 11.22
C ASN A 9 0.99 -6.25 10.60
N LEU A 10 0.03 -6.95 10.02
CA LEU A 10 0.29 -8.23 9.34
C LEU A 10 1.29 -8.07 8.20
N LEU A 11 1.20 -6.98 7.43
CA LEU A 11 2.19 -6.67 6.39
C LEU A 11 3.58 -6.46 7.01
N TYR A 12 3.71 -5.70 8.09
CA TYR A 12 5.01 -5.45 8.73
C TYR A 12 5.63 -6.74 9.27
N GLU A 13 4.84 -7.62 9.87
CA GLU A 13 5.29 -8.94 10.33
C GLU A 13 5.82 -9.78 9.16
N ASN A 14 5.10 -9.84 8.04
CA ASN A 14 5.54 -10.53 6.83
C ASN A 14 6.84 -9.94 6.27
N LEU A 15 7.00 -8.63 6.25
CA LEU A 15 8.23 -7.99 5.82
C LEU A 15 9.41 -8.32 6.74
N GLN A 16 9.20 -8.46 8.05
CA GLN A 16 10.25 -8.91 8.98
C GLN A 16 10.65 -10.36 8.73
N ILE A 17 9.68 -11.25 8.48
CA ILE A 17 9.94 -12.65 8.11
C ILE A 17 10.75 -12.71 6.81
N LEU A 18 10.33 -11.95 5.78
CA LEU A 18 11.05 -11.87 4.51
C LEU A 18 12.50 -11.41 4.70
N LYS A 19 12.72 -10.38 5.52
CA LYS A 19 14.06 -9.85 5.80
C LYS A 19 14.96 -10.86 6.49
N GLN A 20 14.41 -11.64 7.43
CA GLN A 20 15.13 -12.70 8.13
C GLN A 20 15.46 -13.88 7.21
N THR A 21 14.51 -14.26 6.36
CA THR A 21 14.64 -15.39 5.44
C THR A 21 15.55 -15.09 4.26
N TYR A 22 15.52 -13.82 3.77
CA TYR A 22 16.23 -13.37 2.58
C TYR A 22 17.09 -12.13 2.89
N PRO A 23 18.30 -12.33 3.46
CA PRO A 23 19.17 -11.23 3.91
C PRO A 23 19.62 -10.26 2.81
N PHE A 24 19.47 -10.64 1.54
CA PHE A 24 19.77 -9.78 0.40
C PHE A 24 18.71 -8.68 0.16
N LEU A 25 17.56 -8.73 0.86
CA LEU A 25 16.56 -7.68 0.82
C LEU A 25 17.00 -6.45 1.63
N GLN A 26 16.76 -5.28 1.06
CA GLN A 26 16.84 -4.02 1.79
C GLN A 26 15.41 -3.57 2.10
N ILE A 27 15.10 -3.43 3.39
CA ILE A 27 13.79 -2.99 3.85
C ILE A 27 13.97 -1.74 4.71
N GLY A 28 13.16 -0.73 4.45
CA GLY A 28 13.16 0.54 5.17
C GLY A 28 11.79 1.21 5.13
N SER A 29 11.77 2.51 5.38
CA SER A 29 10.56 3.35 5.33
C SER A 29 10.80 4.57 4.47
N ILE A 30 9.84 4.94 3.63
CA ILE A 30 9.86 6.17 2.84
C ILE A 30 9.21 7.35 3.57
N GLY A 31 8.64 7.11 4.75
CA GLY A 31 7.98 8.13 5.54
C GLY A 31 6.96 7.57 6.52
N LYS A 32 6.12 8.45 7.02
CA LYS A 32 5.07 8.12 7.99
C LYS A 32 3.68 8.45 7.44
N SER A 33 2.71 7.61 7.79
CA SER A 33 1.30 7.89 7.56
C SER A 33 0.80 9.00 8.52
N VAL A 34 -0.45 9.40 8.35
CA VAL A 34 -1.11 10.38 9.24
C VAL A 34 -1.14 9.92 10.70
N LEU A 35 -1.31 8.62 10.94
CA LEU A 35 -1.31 8.03 12.29
C LEU A 35 0.09 7.60 12.75
N GLY A 36 1.15 8.01 12.05
CA GLY A 36 2.53 7.77 12.43
C GLY A 36 3.07 6.37 12.08
N LYS A 37 2.35 5.57 11.33
CA LYS A 37 2.81 4.26 10.86
C LYS A 37 3.87 4.42 9.77
N ASP A 38 4.81 3.47 9.71
CA ASP A 38 5.78 3.44 8.62
C ASP A 38 5.11 3.14 7.28
N ILE A 39 5.56 3.84 6.22
CA ILE A 39 5.25 3.48 4.84
C ILE A 39 6.45 2.68 4.34
N PRO A 40 6.35 1.34 4.33
CA PRO A 40 7.52 0.50 4.11
C PRO A 40 7.92 0.49 2.64
N PHE A 41 9.22 0.36 2.39
CA PHE A 41 9.72 -0.02 1.08
C PHE A 41 10.62 -1.24 1.16
N VAL A 42 10.67 -1.99 0.07
CA VAL A 42 11.55 -3.13 -0.13
C VAL A 42 12.33 -2.91 -1.42
N ARG A 43 13.65 -3.10 -1.38
CA ARG A 43 14.47 -3.20 -2.58
C ARG A 43 14.98 -4.62 -2.73
N VAL A 44 14.79 -5.20 -3.91
CA VAL A 44 15.31 -6.49 -4.32
C VAL A 44 16.04 -6.35 -5.66
N GLY A 45 17.27 -6.85 -5.71
CA GLY A 45 18.15 -6.71 -6.87
C GLY A 45 19.26 -5.68 -6.68
N ARG A 46 20.25 -5.75 -7.59
CA ARG A 46 21.45 -4.90 -7.59
C ARG A 46 21.84 -4.39 -8.98
N GLY A 47 20.96 -4.57 -9.95
CA GLY A 47 21.15 -4.06 -11.30
C GLY A 47 20.98 -2.55 -11.39
N GLN A 48 21.52 -1.97 -12.46
CA GLN A 48 21.42 -0.53 -12.71
C GLN A 48 20.03 -0.11 -13.25
N LYS A 49 19.31 -1.04 -13.87
CA LYS A 49 17.95 -0.77 -14.33
C LYS A 49 17.01 -0.78 -13.12
N GLU A 50 16.31 0.31 -12.89
CA GLU A 50 15.41 0.47 -11.76
C GLU A 50 13.95 0.31 -12.20
N VAL A 51 13.16 -0.40 -11.39
CA VAL A 51 11.73 -0.58 -11.56
C VAL A 51 11.04 -0.29 -10.24
N PHE A 52 9.91 0.39 -10.28
CA PHE A 52 9.13 0.74 -9.09
C PHE A 52 7.72 0.17 -9.16
N TYR A 53 7.31 -0.49 -8.09
CA TYR A 53 5.94 -0.95 -7.87
C TYR A 53 5.39 -0.41 -6.56
N SER A 54 4.11 -0.12 -6.53
CA SER A 54 3.42 0.33 -5.33
C SER A 54 1.99 -0.20 -5.26
N ALA A 55 1.47 -0.38 -4.05
CA ALA A 55 0.15 -0.93 -3.81
C ALA A 55 -0.64 -0.13 -2.77
N SER A 56 -1.95 -0.29 -2.78
CA SER A 56 -2.89 0.25 -1.80
C SER A 56 -2.77 1.77 -1.59
N TYR A 57 -2.78 2.52 -2.70
CA TYR A 57 -3.08 3.95 -2.65
C TYR A 57 -4.51 4.17 -2.17
N HIS A 58 -5.45 3.43 -2.75
CA HIS A 58 -6.82 3.38 -2.27
C HIS A 58 -6.95 2.32 -1.17
N ALA A 59 -7.61 2.71 -0.09
CA ALA A 59 -7.74 1.89 1.11
C ALA A 59 -8.45 0.56 0.87
N ASN A 60 -9.51 0.57 0.05
CA ASN A 60 -10.31 -0.62 -0.27
C ASN A 60 -9.65 -1.56 -1.31
N GLU A 61 -8.51 -1.19 -1.86
CA GLU A 61 -7.76 -2.00 -2.83
C GLU A 61 -6.59 -2.77 -2.16
N TRP A 62 -6.75 -3.13 -0.86
CA TRP A 62 -5.73 -3.81 -0.05
C TRP A 62 -5.24 -5.14 -0.62
N ILE A 63 -6.04 -5.79 -1.48
CA ILE A 63 -5.65 -7.01 -2.20
C ILE A 63 -4.35 -6.79 -3.02
N THR A 64 -4.09 -5.58 -3.50
CA THR A 64 -2.86 -5.25 -4.24
C THR A 64 -1.61 -5.35 -3.38
N SER A 65 -1.71 -5.09 -2.06
CA SER A 65 -0.62 -5.32 -1.11
C SER A 65 -0.30 -6.80 -0.96
N ILE A 66 -1.32 -7.65 -0.89
CA ILE A 66 -1.15 -9.12 -0.82
C ILE A 66 -0.45 -9.62 -2.09
N LEU A 67 -0.87 -9.13 -3.26
CA LEU A 67 -0.24 -9.50 -4.54
C LEU A 67 1.26 -9.15 -4.56
N LEU A 68 1.65 -7.97 -4.06
CA LEU A 68 3.05 -7.60 -4.00
C LEU A 68 3.84 -8.39 -2.95
N LEU A 69 3.23 -8.77 -1.84
CA LEU A 69 3.85 -9.68 -0.86
C LEU A 69 4.10 -11.06 -1.47
N GLU A 70 3.11 -11.64 -2.13
CA GLU A 70 3.24 -12.93 -2.80
C GLU A 70 4.34 -12.90 -3.86
N PHE A 71 4.35 -11.85 -4.70
CA PHE A 71 5.43 -11.65 -5.65
C PHE A 71 6.80 -11.61 -4.98
N LEU A 72 6.95 -10.92 -3.85
CA LEU A 72 8.20 -10.86 -3.10
C LEU A 72 8.63 -12.25 -2.60
N TYR A 73 7.70 -13.02 -2.02
CA TYR A 73 7.98 -14.38 -1.55
C TYR A 73 8.44 -15.28 -2.69
N GLU A 74 7.70 -15.33 -3.80
CA GLU A 74 8.04 -16.16 -4.96
C GLU A 74 9.37 -15.76 -5.58
N TYR A 75 9.60 -14.46 -5.77
CA TYR A 75 10.83 -13.97 -6.39
C TYR A 75 12.05 -14.22 -5.52
N CYS A 76 11.95 -13.95 -4.21
CA CYS A 76 13.05 -14.21 -3.28
C CYS A 76 13.37 -15.71 -3.16
N ALA A 77 12.35 -16.56 -3.10
CA ALA A 77 12.52 -18.01 -3.11
C ALA A 77 13.20 -18.48 -4.41
N ALA A 78 12.78 -17.97 -5.56
CA ALA A 78 13.40 -18.30 -6.84
C ALA A 78 14.86 -17.85 -6.93
N ILE A 79 15.22 -16.67 -6.37
CA ILE A 79 16.61 -16.22 -6.28
C ILE A 79 17.44 -17.15 -5.40
N GLN A 80 16.94 -17.51 -4.22
CA GLN A 80 17.62 -18.35 -3.25
C GLN A 80 17.88 -19.77 -3.81
N ASN A 81 16.86 -20.33 -4.46
CA ASN A 81 16.89 -21.67 -5.02
C ASN A 81 17.54 -21.74 -6.42
N ASN A 82 18.05 -20.61 -6.94
CA ASN A 82 18.62 -20.51 -8.28
C ASN A 82 17.68 -21.07 -9.38
N SER A 83 16.39 -20.78 -9.23
CA SER A 83 15.32 -21.23 -10.12
C SER A 83 14.78 -20.11 -11.01
N THR A 84 13.69 -20.36 -11.71
CA THR A 84 13.02 -19.39 -12.58
C THR A 84 11.76 -18.83 -11.93
N ILE A 85 11.41 -17.59 -12.29
CA ILE A 85 10.11 -17.01 -12.10
C ILE A 85 9.58 -16.59 -13.49
N TRP A 86 8.36 -17.03 -13.86
CA TRP A 86 7.74 -16.79 -15.17
C TRP A 86 8.67 -17.05 -16.36
N ASN A 87 9.40 -18.17 -16.34
CA ASN A 87 10.37 -18.58 -17.34
C ASN A 87 11.66 -17.75 -17.43
N PHE A 88 11.89 -16.80 -16.50
CA PHE A 88 13.14 -16.05 -16.41
C PHE A 88 13.98 -16.54 -15.21
N TYR A 89 15.28 -16.68 -15.41
CA TYR A 89 16.18 -16.98 -14.29
C TYR A 89 16.18 -15.84 -13.29
N ALA A 90 15.66 -16.10 -12.08
CA ALA A 90 15.48 -15.11 -11.05
C ALA A 90 16.78 -14.41 -10.65
N ARG A 91 17.89 -15.17 -10.57
CA ARG A 91 19.20 -14.62 -10.25
C ARG A 91 19.73 -13.67 -11.34
N ARG A 92 19.47 -13.93 -12.62
CA ARG A 92 19.84 -13.01 -13.71
C ARG A 92 19.04 -11.70 -13.61
N LEU A 93 17.77 -11.78 -13.28
CA LEU A 93 16.96 -10.58 -13.03
C LEU A 93 17.50 -9.79 -11.83
N PHE A 94 17.83 -10.46 -10.73
CA PHE A 94 18.41 -9.86 -9.54
C PHE A 94 19.71 -9.09 -9.84
N GLU A 95 20.57 -9.60 -10.72
CA GLU A 95 21.81 -8.95 -11.11
C GLU A 95 21.61 -7.77 -12.08
N SER A 96 20.58 -7.81 -12.92
CA SER A 96 20.37 -6.84 -13.99
C SER A 96 19.37 -5.72 -13.64
N VAL A 97 18.48 -5.96 -12.67
CA VAL A 97 17.41 -5.03 -12.29
C VAL A 97 17.42 -4.81 -10.78
N SER A 98 17.13 -3.61 -10.34
CA SER A 98 16.76 -3.28 -8.95
C SER A 98 15.28 -2.95 -8.90
N ILE A 99 14.50 -3.74 -8.17
CA ILE A 99 13.07 -3.52 -8.01
C ILE A 99 12.82 -2.84 -6.65
N TYR A 100 12.17 -1.68 -6.69
CA TYR A 100 11.71 -0.97 -5.50
C TYR A 100 10.21 -1.19 -5.36
N ILE A 101 9.77 -1.64 -4.19
CA ILE A 101 8.38 -1.98 -3.91
C ILE A 101 7.93 -1.21 -2.67
N VAL A 102 6.83 -0.46 -2.79
CA VAL A 102 6.10 0.11 -1.66
C VAL A 102 4.80 -0.66 -1.52
N PRO A 103 4.78 -1.73 -0.72
CA PRO A 103 3.66 -2.67 -0.72
C PRO A 103 2.40 -2.14 -0.04
N LEU A 104 2.47 -1.01 0.67
CA LEU A 104 1.34 -0.41 1.37
C LEU A 104 1.54 1.11 1.51
N VAL A 105 0.96 1.87 0.59
CA VAL A 105 1.07 3.34 0.56
C VAL A 105 0.14 3.99 1.59
N ASN A 106 -1.02 3.39 1.85
CA ASN A 106 -2.07 3.93 2.71
C ASN A 106 -2.42 3.01 3.90
N PRO A 107 -1.50 2.81 4.86
CA PRO A 107 -1.71 1.86 5.95
C PRO A 107 -2.89 2.21 6.85
N ASP A 108 -3.14 3.50 7.10
CA ASP A 108 -4.24 3.94 7.96
C ASP A 108 -5.60 3.71 7.30
N GLY A 109 -5.70 4.00 6.00
CA GLY A 109 -6.92 3.77 5.23
C GLY A 109 -7.22 2.28 5.09
N VAL A 110 -6.22 1.46 4.84
CA VAL A 110 -6.37 0.01 4.77
C VAL A 110 -6.87 -0.54 6.10
N ASP A 111 -6.27 -0.16 7.23
CA ASP A 111 -6.72 -0.63 8.55
C ASP A 111 -8.14 -0.15 8.90
N LEU A 112 -8.55 1.01 8.37
CA LEU A 112 -9.95 1.46 8.48
C LEU A 112 -10.90 0.52 7.76
N VAL A 113 -10.61 0.19 6.50
CA VAL A 113 -11.49 -0.63 5.64
C VAL A 113 -11.54 -2.08 6.12
N THR A 114 -10.39 -2.62 6.52
CA THR A 114 -10.30 -4.03 6.95
C THR A 114 -10.76 -4.27 8.39
N GLY A 115 -11.12 -3.21 9.13
CA GLY A 115 -11.55 -3.32 10.52
C GLY A 115 -10.41 -3.44 11.54
N ALA A 116 -9.16 -3.33 11.11
CA ALA A 116 -8.01 -3.32 12.02
C ALA A 116 -7.91 -2.01 12.83
N LEU A 117 -8.49 -0.92 12.33
CA LEU A 117 -8.63 0.33 13.08
C LEU A 117 -9.89 0.26 13.96
N PRO A 118 -9.78 0.39 15.31
CA PRO A 118 -10.93 0.29 16.19
C PRO A 118 -12.02 1.33 15.89
N ILE A 119 -13.28 0.91 15.79
CA ILE A 119 -14.45 1.77 15.55
C ILE A 119 -14.63 2.84 16.63
N THR A 120 -14.10 2.59 17.83
CA THR A 120 -14.13 3.51 18.96
C THR A 120 -13.08 4.61 18.87
N SER A 121 -12.08 4.45 17.99
CA SER A 121 -10.99 5.40 17.85
C SER A 121 -11.47 6.77 17.31
N GLN A 122 -10.78 7.84 17.72
CA GLN A 122 -11.05 9.19 17.23
C GLN A 122 -10.91 9.30 15.72
N SER A 123 -9.89 8.63 15.15
CA SER A 123 -9.62 8.64 13.72
C SER A 123 -10.72 7.96 12.91
N TYR A 124 -11.26 6.82 13.40
CA TYR A 124 -12.41 6.18 12.77
C TYR A 124 -13.64 7.11 12.76
N LYS A 125 -13.94 7.74 13.91
CA LYS A 125 -15.07 8.67 14.04
C LYS A 125 -14.93 9.90 13.13
N GLN A 126 -13.71 10.40 12.95
CA GLN A 126 -13.44 11.50 12.01
C GLN A 126 -13.67 11.07 10.56
N ALA A 127 -13.13 9.91 10.16
CA ALA A 127 -13.34 9.35 8.82
C ALA A 127 -14.83 9.12 8.55
N LYS A 128 -15.57 8.60 9.54
CA LYS A 128 -17.02 8.41 9.45
C LYS A 128 -17.78 9.72 9.20
N LYS A 129 -17.41 10.80 9.87
CA LYS A 129 -18.02 12.13 9.63
C LYS A 129 -17.81 12.62 8.20
N ILE A 130 -16.63 12.37 7.64
CA ILE A 130 -16.36 12.70 6.23
C ILE A 130 -17.22 11.83 5.32
N ALA A 131 -17.31 10.52 5.60
CA ALA A 131 -18.10 9.60 4.80
C ALA A 131 -19.62 9.94 4.82
N ASP A 132 -20.12 10.49 5.92
CA ASP A 132 -21.53 10.89 6.06
C ASP A 132 -21.94 12.02 5.08
N GLU A 133 -20.97 12.78 4.56
CA GLU A 133 -21.20 13.77 3.50
C GLU A 133 -21.39 13.11 2.12
N TYR A 134 -21.10 11.81 1.99
CA TYR A 134 -21.20 11.03 0.75
C TYR A 134 -22.00 9.74 0.95
N PRO A 135 -23.29 9.82 1.26
CA PRO A 135 -24.10 8.66 1.71
C PRO A 135 -24.29 7.57 0.65
N THR A 136 -23.96 7.86 -0.61
CA THR A 136 -24.01 6.87 -1.70
C THR A 136 -22.78 5.96 -1.75
N ILE A 137 -21.72 6.28 -0.98
CA ILE A 137 -20.50 5.48 -0.88
C ILE A 137 -20.56 4.66 0.40
N PRO A 138 -20.57 3.32 0.32
CA PRO A 138 -20.63 2.49 1.51
C PRO A 138 -19.39 2.70 2.39
N PHE A 139 -19.60 2.86 3.70
CA PHE A 139 -18.53 3.02 4.68
C PHE A 139 -18.50 1.85 5.66
N PRO A 140 -17.32 1.26 5.95
CA PRO A 140 -16.00 1.64 5.46
C PRO A 140 -15.60 1.06 4.10
N ASP A 141 -16.34 0.13 3.53
CA ASP A 141 -15.95 -0.72 2.39
C ASP A 141 -15.62 0.07 1.11
N GLY A 142 -16.30 1.18 0.90
CA GLY A 142 -16.07 2.07 -0.24
C GLY A 142 -15.02 3.14 0.00
N TRP A 143 -14.39 3.19 1.19
CA TRP A 143 -13.40 4.22 1.51
C TRP A 143 -12.11 4.04 0.72
N LYS A 144 -11.75 5.05 -0.08
CA LYS A 144 -10.53 5.05 -0.91
C LYS A 144 -9.41 5.91 -0.35
N ALA A 145 -9.76 6.96 0.38
CA ALA A 145 -8.86 8.00 0.84
C ALA A 145 -7.92 7.53 1.99
N ASN A 146 -6.98 8.39 2.33
CA ASN A 146 -6.29 8.25 3.61
C ASN A 146 -7.24 8.61 4.78
N ILE A 147 -6.76 8.50 6.02
CA ILE A 147 -7.61 8.74 7.20
C ILE A 147 -8.16 10.18 7.32
N ARG A 148 -7.61 11.13 6.55
CA ARG A 148 -8.09 12.52 6.47
C ARG A 148 -9.03 12.78 5.29
N GLY A 149 -9.44 11.75 4.56
CA GLY A 149 -10.29 11.90 3.37
C GLY A 149 -9.55 12.37 2.12
N VAL A 150 -8.21 12.31 2.09
CA VAL A 150 -7.42 12.69 0.91
C VAL A 150 -7.20 11.48 0.02
N ASP A 151 -7.63 11.56 -1.24
CA ASP A 151 -7.31 10.57 -2.26
C ASP A 151 -5.84 10.73 -2.68
N LEU A 152 -4.99 9.81 -2.22
CA LEU A 152 -3.54 9.87 -2.44
C LEU A 152 -3.16 9.72 -3.92
N ASN A 153 -3.95 8.97 -4.68
CA ASN A 153 -3.71 8.74 -6.11
C ASN A 153 -3.89 10.02 -6.95
N LEU A 154 -4.61 11.01 -6.43
CA LEU A 154 -4.85 12.29 -7.10
C LEU A 154 -3.91 13.41 -6.65
N GLN A 155 -2.88 13.13 -5.83
CA GLN A 155 -1.98 14.14 -5.29
C GLN A 155 -0.66 14.27 -6.04
N PHE A 156 -0.50 13.61 -7.19
CA PHE A 156 0.67 13.78 -8.02
C PHE A 156 0.66 15.12 -8.75
N PRO A 157 1.82 15.80 -8.93
CA PRO A 157 1.89 17.11 -9.58
C PRO A 157 1.36 17.13 -11.02
N ALA A 158 1.56 16.02 -11.75
CA ALA A 158 1.12 15.89 -13.15
C ALA A 158 -0.41 15.89 -13.23
N GLY A 159 -0.96 16.92 -13.88
CA GLY A 159 -2.40 17.06 -14.08
C GLY A 159 -3.23 17.40 -12.83
N TRP A 160 -2.60 17.71 -11.70
CA TRP A 160 -3.29 17.93 -10.40
C TRP A 160 -4.42 18.97 -10.48
N LYS A 161 -4.18 20.11 -11.14
CA LYS A 161 -5.20 21.19 -11.25
C LYS A 161 -6.45 20.68 -11.98
N ASN A 162 -6.26 20.00 -13.10
CA ASN A 162 -7.36 19.46 -13.91
C ASN A 162 -8.12 18.37 -13.14
N ALA A 163 -7.41 17.43 -12.50
CA ALA A 163 -8.04 16.38 -11.68
C ALA A 163 -8.88 16.98 -10.54
N ARG A 164 -8.37 18.01 -9.87
CA ARG A 164 -9.09 18.73 -8.82
C ARG A 164 -10.36 19.39 -9.34
N GLU A 165 -10.29 20.09 -10.46
CA GLU A 165 -11.45 20.77 -11.07
C GLU A 165 -12.54 19.76 -11.46
N ILE A 166 -12.15 18.63 -12.04
CA ILE A 166 -13.07 17.52 -12.35
C ILE A 166 -13.75 17.01 -11.07
N LYS A 167 -13.00 16.76 -9.99
CA LYS A 167 -13.57 16.29 -8.72
C LYS A 167 -14.54 17.30 -8.12
N TYR A 168 -14.24 18.60 -8.17
CA TYR A 168 -15.14 19.64 -7.68
C TYR A 168 -16.43 19.73 -8.51
N SER A 169 -16.35 19.60 -9.84
CA SER A 169 -17.53 19.55 -10.70
C SER A 169 -18.42 18.35 -10.44
N GLN A 170 -17.85 17.26 -9.89
CA GLN A 170 -18.56 16.04 -9.48
C GLN A 170 -19.15 16.13 -8.05
N GLY A 171 -19.00 17.27 -7.37
CA GLY A 171 -19.53 17.49 -6.03
C GLY A 171 -18.62 17.06 -4.87
N PHE A 172 -17.38 16.62 -5.16
CA PHE A 172 -16.40 16.35 -4.10
C PHE A 172 -15.84 17.68 -3.57
N THR A 173 -16.05 17.94 -2.30
CA THR A 173 -15.54 19.17 -1.64
C THR A 173 -14.18 18.91 -1.00
N ARG A 174 -13.48 19.99 -0.62
CA ARG A 174 -12.30 19.88 0.24
C ARG A 174 -12.69 19.25 1.57
N THR A 175 -12.11 18.11 1.90
CA THR A 175 -12.01 17.71 3.29
C THR A 175 -11.05 18.68 3.97
N LEU A 176 -11.45 19.19 5.12
CA LEU A 176 -10.63 20.10 5.91
C LEU A 176 -9.28 19.43 6.21
N SER A 177 -8.22 20.06 5.75
CA SER A 177 -6.83 19.70 6.05
C SER A 177 -6.53 19.91 7.51
#